data_2a233d2b4ac5094d8af254382c09b7e8
#
_entry.id   2a233d2b4ac5094d8af254382c09b7e8
#
_cell.length_a   1.000
_cell.length_b   1.000
_cell.length_c   1.000
_cell.angle_alpha   90.00
_cell.angle_beta   90.00
_cell.angle_gamma   90.00
#
_symmetry.space_group_name_H-M   'P 1'
#
loop_
_entity.id
_entity.type
_entity.pdbx_description
1 polymer ?
#
loop_
_entity_poly.entity_id
_entity_poly.type
_entity_poly.pdbx_seq_one_letter_code
_entity_poly.pdbx_strand_id
1 'polypeptide(L)'
;MKFTEDLYYGNIQPSELPPYESEKYQNALRIFSECEEELENTLSGNERKLFLKLMNAHEVLILEACAGNFAKGCRFIIELLHDCFREEW
;
A
#
# COMPACT_ATOMS: atom_id res chain seq x y z
N MET A 1 -17.33 4.83 -20.73
CA MET A 1 -16.53 5.66 -19.83
C MET A 1 -15.06 5.46 -20.05
N LYS A 2 -14.32 6.54 -20.19
CA LYS A 2 -12.90 6.45 -20.50
C LYS A 2 -12.09 5.74 -19.40
N PHE A 3 -12.37 6.02 -18.14
CA PHE A 3 -11.67 5.36 -17.04
C PHE A 3 -11.85 3.84 -17.04
N THR A 4 -13.10 3.41 -17.27
CA THR A 4 -13.40 1.98 -17.31
C THR A 4 -12.71 1.29 -18.48
N GLU A 5 -12.71 1.94 -19.64
CA GLU A 5 -12.04 1.43 -20.82
C GLU A 5 -10.53 1.35 -20.62
N ASP A 6 -9.93 2.40 -20.06
CA ASP A 6 -8.51 2.43 -19.79
C ASP A 6 -8.10 1.34 -18.81
N LEU A 7 -8.92 1.10 -17.80
CA LEU A 7 -8.67 0.02 -16.84
C LEU A 7 -8.75 -1.35 -17.52
N TYR A 8 -9.78 -1.55 -18.34
CA TYR A 8 -9.97 -2.83 -19.05
C TYR A 8 -8.80 -3.15 -19.98
N TYR A 9 -8.32 -2.15 -20.71
CA TYR A 9 -7.23 -2.36 -21.65
C TYR A 9 -5.85 -2.29 -21.03
N GLY A 10 -5.75 -2.16 -19.72
CA GLY A 10 -4.47 -2.14 -19.03
C GLY A 10 -3.71 -0.81 -19.14
N ASN A 11 -4.40 0.25 -19.56
CA ASN A 11 -3.79 1.58 -19.67
C ASN A 11 -3.67 2.29 -18.32
N ILE A 12 -4.39 1.81 -17.32
CA ILE A 12 -4.30 2.29 -15.95
C ILE A 12 -3.96 1.11 -15.06
N GLN A 13 -2.86 1.22 -14.31
CA GLN A 13 -2.50 0.19 -13.34
C GLN A 13 -2.53 0.82 -11.95
N PRO A 14 -3.25 0.21 -11.00
CA PRO A 14 -3.33 0.76 -9.64
C PRO A 14 -1.97 1.01 -9.00
N SER A 15 -0.97 0.18 -9.29
CA SER A 15 0.39 0.34 -8.76
C SER A 15 1.10 1.58 -9.30
N GLU A 16 0.64 2.14 -10.41
CA GLU A 16 1.23 3.32 -11.02
C GLU A 16 0.50 4.61 -10.67
N LEU A 17 -0.59 4.53 -9.90
CA LEU A 17 -1.29 5.71 -9.43
C LEU A 17 -0.42 6.49 -8.46
N PRO A 18 -0.62 7.82 -8.36
CA PRO A 18 0.14 8.62 -7.42
C PRO A 18 0.04 8.07 -6.01
N PRO A 19 1.10 8.16 -5.21
CA PRO A 19 1.06 7.68 -3.84
C PRO A 19 0.07 8.50 -3.00
N TYR A 20 -0.38 7.90 -1.90
CA TYR A 20 -1.24 8.57 -0.95
C TYR A 20 -0.47 9.72 -0.30
N GLU A 21 -1.00 10.95 -0.41
CA GLU A 21 -0.25 12.16 -0.06
C GLU A 21 -0.86 12.97 1.09
N SER A 22 -1.56 12.34 2.02
CA SER A 22 -2.04 13.10 3.17
C SER A 22 -0.86 13.64 3.97
N GLU A 23 -1.04 14.84 4.55
CA GLU A 23 -0.02 15.45 5.40
C GLU A 23 0.36 14.54 6.57
N LYS A 24 -0.65 13.90 7.17
CA LYS A 24 -0.45 12.97 8.28
C LYS A 24 0.41 11.78 7.86
N TYR A 25 0.15 11.21 6.69
CA TYR A 25 0.95 10.11 6.16
C TYR A 25 2.38 10.55 5.89
N GLN A 26 2.57 11.70 5.27
CA GLN A 26 3.91 12.21 4.95
C GLN A 26 4.72 12.48 6.21
N ASN A 27 4.09 13.01 7.24
CA ASN A 27 4.77 13.22 8.53
C ASN A 27 5.18 11.90 9.17
N ALA A 28 4.30 10.91 9.16
CA ALA A 28 4.60 9.58 9.71
C ALA A 28 5.75 8.92 8.94
N LEU A 29 5.75 9.03 7.63
CA LEU A 29 6.81 8.48 6.79
C LEU A 29 8.15 9.15 7.08
N ARG A 30 8.16 10.46 7.25
CA ARG A 30 9.38 11.20 7.58
C ARG A 30 9.95 10.76 8.92
N ILE A 31 9.09 10.66 9.93
CA ILE A 31 9.51 10.23 11.27
C ILE A 31 10.08 8.80 11.22
N PHE A 32 9.39 7.91 10.51
CA PHE A 32 9.85 6.53 10.35
C PHE A 32 11.22 6.47 9.68
N SER A 33 11.39 7.24 8.60
CA SER A 33 12.66 7.25 7.84
C SER A 33 13.82 7.80 8.67
N GLU A 34 13.57 8.85 9.45
CA GLU A 34 14.57 9.41 10.35
C GLU A 34 15.00 8.42 11.43
N CYS A 35 14.03 7.74 12.04
CA CYS A 35 14.30 6.73 13.07
C CYS A 35 15.05 5.53 12.49
N GLU A 36 14.67 5.11 11.30
CA GLU A 36 15.33 4.00 10.61
C GLU A 36 16.80 4.32 10.34
N GLU A 37 17.07 5.51 9.82
CA GLU A 37 18.43 5.94 9.51
C GLU A 37 19.27 6.04 10.79
N GLU A 38 18.71 6.65 11.83
CA GLU A 38 19.41 6.80 13.11
C GLU A 38 19.74 5.44 13.72
N LEU A 39 18.79 4.51 13.71
CA LEU A 39 19.01 3.18 14.27
C LEU A 39 20.05 2.40 13.44
N GLU A 40 19.96 2.46 12.13
CA GLU A 40 20.93 1.80 11.26
C GLU A 40 22.35 2.28 11.52
N ASN A 41 22.52 3.59 11.71
CA ASN A 41 23.83 4.17 11.98
C ASN A 41 24.37 3.82 13.36
N THR A 42 23.50 3.44 14.30
CA THR A 42 23.88 3.07 15.66
C THR A 42 24.30 1.61 15.77
N LEU A 43 23.73 0.75 14.93
CA LEU A 43 23.94 -0.70 15.00
C LEU A 43 25.16 -1.13 14.20
N SER A 44 25.77 -2.24 14.62
CA SER A 44 26.93 -2.84 13.94
C SER A 44 26.89 -4.37 14.06
N GLY A 45 27.66 -5.06 13.22
CA GLY A 45 27.79 -6.51 13.26
C GLY A 45 26.48 -7.24 13.03
N ASN A 46 26.23 -8.26 13.86
CA ASN A 46 25.02 -9.08 13.74
C ASN A 46 23.75 -8.31 14.00
N GLU A 47 23.78 -7.34 14.88
CA GLU A 47 22.62 -6.52 15.18
C GLU A 47 22.19 -5.71 13.96
N ARG A 48 23.13 -5.17 13.24
CA ARG A 48 22.84 -4.45 11.99
C ARG A 48 22.27 -5.38 10.94
N LYS A 49 22.81 -6.59 10.81
CA LYS A 49 22.28 -7.58 9.86
C LYS A 49 20.85 -7.96 10.18
N LEU A 50 20.53 -8.15 11.46
CA LEU A 50 19.16 -8.45 11.88
C LEU A 50 18.22 -7.29 11.60
N PHE A 51 18.67 -6.06 11.82
CA PHE A 51 17.88 -4.88 11.52
C PHE A 51 17.56 -4.80 10.04
N LEU A 52 18.54 -5.00 9.18
CA LEU A 52 18.34 -4.96 7.72
C LEU A 52 17.39 -6.07 7.27
N LYS A 53 17.50 -7.25 7.86
CA LYS A 53 16.60 -8.35 7.57
C LYS A 53 15.17 -8.02 7.99
N LEU A 54 15.01 -7.40 9.16
CA LEU A 54 13.71 -6.94 9.64
C LEU A 54 13.10 -5.92 8.68
N MET A 55 13.88 -4.96 8.22
CA MET A 55 13.38 -3.93 7.31
C MET A 55 12.96 -4.51 5.97
N ASN A 56 13.72 -5.47 5.45
CA ASN A 56 13.34 -6.15 4.22
C ASN A 56 12.04 -6.94 4.39
N ALA A 57 11.91 -7.65 5.50
CA ALA A 57 10.68 -8.39 5.80
C ALA A 57 9.49 -7.45 5.98
N HIS A 58 9.70 -6.31 6.62
CA HIS A 58 8.67 -5.30 6.80
C HIS A 58 8.19 -4.73 5.46
N GLU A 59 9.11 -4.49 4.53
CA GLU A 59 8.75 -4.01 3.21
C GLU A 59 7.84 -5.00 2.47
N VAL A 60 8.18 -6.28 2.49
CA VAL A 60 7.35 -7.33 1.90
C VAL A 60 5.98 -7.38 2.57
N LEU A 61 5.95 -7.29 3.90
CA LEU A 61 4.71 -7.29 4.66
C LEU A 61 3.80 -6.13 4.26
N ILE A 62 4.36 -4.94 4.12
CA ILE A 62 3.59 -3.75 3.72
C ILE A 62 3.04 -3.91 2.30
N LEU A 63 3.85 -4.40 1.36
CA LEU A 63 3.40 -4.61 -0.01
C LEU A 63 2.25 -5.61 -0.07
N GLU A 64 2.36 -6.72 0.65
CA GLU A 64 1.30 -7.72 0.70
C GLU A 64 0.04 -7.18 1.37
N ALA A 65 0.19 -6.41 2.44
CA ALA A 65 -0.95 -5.80 3.12
C ALA A 65 -1.68 -4.81 2.22
N CYS A 66 -0.93 -3.99 1.47
CA CYS A 66 -1.52 -3.04 0.54
C CYS A 66 -2.28 -3.74 -0.59
N ALA A 67 -1.70 -4.79 -1.15
CA ALA A 67 -2.34 -5.57 -2.20
C ALA A 67 -3.62 -6.22 -1.68
N GLY A 68 -3.57 -6.82 -0.49
CA GLY A 68 -4.72 -7.45 0.13
C GLY A 68 -5.83 -6.47 0.44
N ASN A 69 -5.49 -5.31 0.97
CA ASN A 69 -6.47 -4.28 1.28
C ASN A 69 -7.11 -3.70 0.02
N PHE A 70 -6.34 -3.56 -1.03
CA PHE A 70 -6.88 -3.14 -2.32
C PHE A 70 -7.91 -4.15 -2.83
N ALA A 71 -7.58 -5.44 -2.77
CA ALA A 71 -8.49 -6.50 -3.20
C ALA A 71 -9.78 -6.51 -2.36
N LYS A 72 -9.66 -6.32 -1.05
CA LYS A 72 -10.82 -6.23 -0.16
C LYS A 72 -11.71 -5.04 -0.53
N GLY A 73 -11.10 -3.90 -0.80
CA GLY A 73 -11.85 -2.71 -1.19
C GLY A 73 -12.62 -2.91 -2.48
N CYS A 74 -12.01 -3.53 -3.47
CA CYS A 74 -12.67 -3.83 -4.74
C CYS A 74 -13.85 -4.76 -4.53
N ARG A 75 -13.67 -5.81 -3.73
CA ARG A 75 -14.75 -6.76 -3.45
C ARG A 75 -15.90 -6.09 -2.72
N PHE A 76 -15.58 -5.26 -1.74
CA PHE A 76 -16.59 -4.54 -0.98
C PHE A 76 -17.47 -3.67 -1.89
N ILE A 77 -16.85 -2.93 -2.79
CA ILE A 77 -17.59 -2.05 -3.70
C ILE A 77 -18.48 -2.86 -4.65
N ILE A 78 -17.96 -3.97 -5.16
CA ILE A 78 -18.74 -4.84 -6.05
C ILE A 78 -19.95 -5.39 -5.32
N GLU A 79 -19.79 -5.87 -4.10
CA GLU A 79 -20.89 -6.41 -3.31
C GLU A 79 -21.92 -5.32 -2.99
N LEU A 80 -21.45 -4.13 -2.64
CA LEU A 80 -22.33 -3.00 -2.34
C LEU A 80 -23.19 -2.63 -3.56
N LEU A 81 -22.57 -2.52 -4.72
CA LEU A 81 -23.27 -2.18 -5.95
C LEU A 81 -24.24 -3.29 -6.36
N HIS A 82 -23.83 -4.53 -6.20
CA HIS A 82 -24.68 -5.67 -6.51
C HIS A 82 -25.97 -5.66 -5.68
N ASP A 83 -25.86 -5.41 -4.38
CA ASP A 83 -27.01 -5.31 -3.51
C ASP A 83 -27.92 -4.16 -3.88
N CYS A 84 -27.35 -3.00 -4.20
CA CYS A 84 -28.13 -1.83 -4.59
C CYS A 84 -28.93 -2.07 -5.87
N PHE A 85 -28.31 -2.69 -6.85
CA PHE A 85 -28.99 -2.96 -8.13
C PHE A 85 -29.96 -4.13 -8.03
N ARG A 86 -29.65 -5.12 -7.18
CA ARG A 86 -30.53 -6.28 -7.05
C ARG A 86 -31.89 -5.92 -6.48
N GLU A 87 -31.96 -4.97 -5.57
CA GLU A 87 -33.22 -4.55 -4.98
C GLU A 87 -34.13 -3.79 -5.93
N GLU A 88 -33.57 -3.24 -7.01
CA GLU A 88 -34.33 -2.49 -7.98
C GLU A 88 -34.90 -3.36 -9.10
N TRP A 89 -34.47 -4.56 -9.20
CA TRP A 89 -34.91 -5.50 -10.23
C TRP A 89 -35.88 -6.52 -9.67
#